data_90d0fb3f3134f4dfbec65002358d3739
#
_entry.id   90d0fb3f3134f4dfbec65002358d3739
#
_cell.length_a   1.000
_cell.length_b   1.000
_cell.length_c   1.000
_cell.angle_alpha   90.00
_cell.angle_beta   90.00
_cell.angle_gamma   90.00
#
_symmetry.space_group_name_H-M   'P 1'
#
loop_
_entity.id
_entity.type
_entity.pdbx_description
1 polymer ?
#
loop_
_entity_poly.entity_id
_entity_poly.type
_entity_poly.pdbx_seq_one_letter_code
_entity_poly.pdbx_strand_id
1 'polypeptide(L)'
;MADTSWIGDRDGWAAFFAGFERIVLVANSDAVDIAALRQRFGDDALYVFFNKVFKVLSEPFAGSCLLVARSSPAGANIVYRNEVESVLGLLRSPKFRGVLNLRTAPGETFSRAEEFGGAKAGFLDLADYFDDFYPASHVPTSGFALAVWLAENCPTSRVVLAGFTAQRSVQWKLFHDHDWTFEQIVQRLLQRSNKIERIGGSDTSGLEAIARRFPDTTPEELSLVASQVLAERLEGSNIAIDRLFSLTRLQGRVDGLLRSLKPKTRKQKLAAKSRTDTAKQ
;
A
#
# COMPACT_ATOMS: atom_id res chain seq x y z
N MET A 1 5.31 -1.58 -35.61
CA MET A 1 5.22 -1.28 -34.15
C MET A 1 6.05 -2.31 -33.44
N ALA A 2 7.06 -1.91 -32.66
CA ALA A 2 7.82 -2.88 -31.86
C ALA A 2 6.84 -3.50 -30.83
N ASP A 3 6.85 -4.82 -30.71
CA ASP A 3 6.11 -5.53 -29.68
C ASP A 3 6.64 -5.06 -28.32
N THR A 4 5.84 -4.28 -27.58
CA THR A 4 6.16 -3.78 -26.25
C THR A 4 5.74 -4.78 -25.16
N SER A 5 5.03 -5.86 -25.52
CA SER A 5 4.71 -6.96 -24.62
C SER A 5 5.97 -7.75 -24.30
N TRP A 6 6.23 -7.97 -23.01
CA TRP A 6 7.49 -8.56 -22.57
C TRP A 6 7.26 -9.91 -21.87
N ILE A 7 6.53 -9.92 -20.76
CA ILE A 7 6.20 -11.12 -19.98
C ILE A 7 4.69 -11.10 -19.72
N GLY A 8 3.98 -12.17 -20.05
CA GLY A 8 2.52 -12.23 -19.99
C GLY A 8 1.94 -13.19 -18.96
N ASP A 9 2.77 -13.97 -18.26
CA ASP A 9 2.31 -15.00 -17.35
C ASP A 9 3.16 -15.11 -16.07
N ARG A 10 2.68 -15.91 -15.12
CA ARG A 10 3.31 -16.11 -13.81
C ARG A 10 4.66 -16.82 -13.91
N ASP A 11 4.78 -17.80 -14.80
CA ASP A 11 6.01 -18.58 -14.96
C ASP A 11 7.13 -17.74 -15.55
N GLY A 12 6.83 -16.93 -16.56
CA GLY A 12 7.77 -15.97 -17.13
C GLY A 12 8.27 -14.95 -16.10
N TRP A 13 7.39 -14.44 -15.24
CA TRP A 13 7.79 -13.56 -14.13
C TRP A 13 8.61 -14.30 -13.08
N ALA A 14 8.27 -15.55 -12.73
CA ALA A 14 9.07 -16.35 -11.81
C ALA A 14 10.49 -16.56 -12.37
N ALA A 15 10.62 -16.90 -13.65
CA ALA A 15 11.91 -17.03 -14.33
C ALA A 15 12.70 -15.71 -14.35
N PHE A 16 12.02 -14.57 -14.61
CA PHE A 16 12.65 -13.26 -14.57
C PHE A 16 13.22 -12.93 -13.19
N PHE A 17 12.42 -13.10 -12.13
CA PHE A 17 12.85 -12.81 -10.76
C PHE A 17 13.92 -13.77 -10.24
N ALA A 18 13.87 -15.05 -10.64
CA ALA A 18 14.90 -16.03 -10.30
C ALA A 18 16.30 -15.66 -10.84
N GLY A 19 16.38 -14.75 -11.82
CA GLY A 19 17.65 -14.20 -12.30
C GLY A 19 18.33 -13.21 -11.34
N PHE A 20 17.72 -12.91 -10.18
CA PHE A 20 18.27 -12.00 -9.18
C PHE A 20 18.42 -12.71 -7.82
N GLU A 21 19.63 -12.71 -7.29
CA GLU A 21 19.85 -13.25 -5.94
C GLU A 21 19.06 -12.48 -4.87
N ARG A 22 18.89 -11.16 -5.10
CA ARG A 22 18.21 -10.28 -4.14
C ARG A 22 17.24 -9.35 -4.83
N ILE A 23 16.01 -9.31 -4.29
CA ILE A 23 14.91 -8.47 -4.78
C ILE A 23 14.49 -7.56 -3.62
N VAL A 24 14.68 -6.25 -3.78
CA VAL A 24 14.36 -5.23 -2.78
C VAL A 24 13.06 -4.53 -3.18
N LEU A 25 11.97 -4.88 -2.51
CA LEU A 25 10.69 -4.19 -2.67
C LEU A 25 10.73 -2.89 -1.86
N VAL A 26 10.61 -1.76 -2.53
CA VAL A 26 10.75 -0.43 -1.93
C VAL A 26 9.37 0.20 -1.76
N ALA A 27 8.89 0.26 -0.52
CA ALA A 27 7.60 0.89 -0.24
C ALA A 27 7.67 2.41 -0.44
N ASN A 28 6.55 2.99 -0.82
CA ASN A 28 6.37 4.44 -0.80
C ASN A 28 6.20 4.91 0.65
N SER A 29 7.27 5.12 1.40
CA SER A 29 7.26 5.39 2.85
C SER A 29 8.38 6.34 3.25
N ASP A 30 8.13 7.20 4.24
CA ASP A 30 9.13 8.09 4.83
C ASP A 30 10.25 7.32 5.56
N ALA A 31 10.03 6.03 5.86
CA ALA A 31 11.02 5.16 6.50
C ALA A 31 12.05 4.58 5.51
N VAL A 32 12.00 4.95 4.23
CA VAL A 32 12.93 4.46 3.20
C VAL A 32 14.07 5.42 3.01
N ASP A 33 15.29 4.92 3.18
CA ASP A 33 16.52 5.58 2.78
C ASP A 33 17.14 4.82 1.60
N ILE A 34 17.01 5.36 0.40
CA ILE A 34 17.51 4.76 -0.85
C ILE A 34 19.03 4.64 -0.86
N ALA A 35 19.75 5.62 -0.31
CA ALA A 35 21.20 5.58 -0.26
C ALA A 35 21.70 4.45 0.65
N ALA A 36 21.11 4.31 1.84
CA ALA A 36 21.40 3.22 2.76
C ALA A 36 21.06 1.84 2.17
N LEU A 37 19.95 1.71 1.46
CA LEU A 37 19.59 0.47 0.76
C LEU A 37 20.62 0.10 -0.32
N ARG A 38 21.06 1.06 -1.13
CA ARG A 38 22.08 0.83 -2.15
C ARG A 38 23.43 0.48 -1.54
N GLN A 39 23.81 1.14 -0.46
CA GLN A 39 25.04 0.79 0.29
C GLN A 39 24.99 -0.63 0.82
N ARG A 40 23.83 -1.07 1.32
CA ARG A 40 23.67 -2.41 1.92
C ARG A 40 23.61 -3.52 0.89
N PHE A 41 22.90 -3.34 -0.23
CA PHE A 41 22.60 -4.40 -1.19
C PHE A 41 23.33 -4.29 -2.51
N GLY A 42 23.97 -3.17 -2.77
CA GLY A 42 24.73 -2.94 -4.00
C GLY A 42 23.85 -2.78 -5.26
N ASP A 43 24.52 -2.75 -6.42
CA ASP A 43 23.87 -2.55 -7.71
C ASP A 43 23.42 -3.86 -8.37
N ASP A 44 23.76 -5.01 -7.81
CA ASP A 44 23.36 -6.35 -8.32
C ASP A 44 21.97 -6.76 -7.84
N ALA A 45 21.44 -6.11 -6.81
CA ALA A 45 20.08 -6.29 -6.37
C ALA A 45 19.08 -5.67 -7.38
N LEU A 46 17.92 -6.29 -7.55
CA LEU A 46 16.80 -5.71 -8.26
C LEU A 46 15.98 -4.87 -7.29
N TYR A 47 15.89 -3.56 -7.53
CA TYR A 47 15.03 -2.65 -6.76
C TYR A 47 13.67 -2.54 -7.43
N VAL A 48 12.62 -2.87 -6.70
CA VAL A 48 11.24 -2.86 -7.21
C VAL A 48 10.49 -1.68 -6.59
N PHE A 49 10.11 -0.72 -7.41
CA PHE A 49 9.37 0.46 -7.01
C PHE A 49 7.89 0.33 -7.37
N PHE A 50 7.01 1.04 -6.66
CA PHE A 50 5.56 0.94 -6.84
C PHE A 50 4.95 2.28 -7.25
N ASN A 51 4.18 2.30 -8.35
CA ASN A 51 3.41 3.45 -8.82
C ASN A 51 4.17 4.80 -8.69
N LYS A 52 3.89 5.57 -7.66
CA LYS A 52 4.35 6.95 -7.47
C LYS A 52 5.76 7.04 -6.90
N VAL A 53 6.75 6.63 -7.65
CA VAL A 53 8.16 6.56 -7.21
C VAL A 53 8.74 7.93 -6.80
N PHE A 54 8.20 9.04 -7.33
CA PHE A 54 8.59 10.40 -6.94
C PHE A 54 8.36 10.73 -5.47
N LYS A 55 7.71 9.85 -4.74
CA LYS A 55 7.55 9.97 -3.30
C LYS A 55 8.76 9.46 -2.51
N VAL A 56 9.61 8.64 -3.11
CA VAL A 56 10.81 8.07 -2.47
C VAL A 56 12.08 8.36 -3.26
N LEU A 57 11.96 8.75 -4.53
CA LEU A 57 13.08 9.18 -5.36
C LEU A 57 12.97 10.68 -5.63
N SER A 58 14.01 11.43 -5.28
CA SER A 58 14.18 12.84 -5.62
C SER A 58 15.02 13.04 -6.89
N GLU A 59 15.74 12.01 -7.33
CA GLU A 59 16.62 12.01 -8.51
C GLU A 59 16.52 10.66 -9.24
N PRO A 60 16.97 10.58 -10.51
CA PRO A 60 16.93 9.34 -11.28
C PRO A 60 17.73 8.22 -10.63
N PHE A 61 17.10 7.03 -10.55
CA PHE A 61 17.71 5.85 -9.96
C PHE A 61 18.62 5.12 -10.96
N ALA A 62 19.90 4.98 -10.62
CA ALA A 62 20.89 4.40 -11.51
C ALA A 62 21.09 2.87 -11.37
N GLY A 63 20.51 2.22 -10.34
CA GLY A 63 20.63 0.78 -10.10
C GLY A 63 19.69 -0.05 -10.97
N SER A 64 19.83 -1.38 -10.89
CA SER A 64 18.89 -2.31 -11.53
C SER A 64 17.50 -2.17 -10.92
N CYS A 65 16.50 -1.78 -11.70
CA CYS A 65 15.18 -1.49 -11.16
C CYS A 65 14.03 -1.92 -12.08
N LEU A 66 12.90 -2.20 -11.44
CA LEU A 66 11.62 -2.55 -12.04
C LEU A 66 10.54 -1.65 -11.45
N LEU A 67 9.60 -1.20 -12.26
CA LEU A 67 8.40 -0.50 -11.81
C LEU A 67 7.23 -1.47 -11.72
N VAL A 68 6.56 -1.52 -10.59
CA VAL A 68 5.25 -2.19 -10.47
C VAL A 68 4.16 -1.13 -10.60
N ALA A 69 3.38 -1.22 -11.67
CA ALA A 69 2.21 -0.39 -11.91
C ALA A 69 0.94 -1.17 -11.58
N ARG A 70 0.07 -0.61 -10.74
CA ARG A 70 -1.22 -1.22 -10.40
C ARG A 70 -2.20 -1.05 -11.55
N SER A 71 -2.90 -2.11 -11.88
CA SER A 71 -3.98 -2.12 -12.87
C SER A 71 -5.29 -1.74 -12.20
N SER A 72 -5.75 -0.55 -12.37
CA SER A 72 -7.10 -0.10 -12.00
C SER A 72 -7.23 1.41 -12.20
N PRO A 73 -8.36 1.96 -12.62
CA PRO A 73 -8.62 3.39 -12.55
C PRO A 73 -8.70 3.91 -11.11
N ALA A 74 -8.91 3.04 -10.11
CA ALA A 74 -8.90 3.39 -8.71
C ALA A 74 -7.46 3.52 -8.15
N GLY A 75 -7.31 4.26 -7.05
CA GLY A 75 -6.06 4.32 -6.30
C GLY A 75 -4.94 5.08 -7.01
N ALA A 76 -3.76 4.49 -7.02
CA ALA A 76 -2.51 5.11 -7.44
C ALA A 76 -2.08 4.76 -8.87
N ASN A 77 -3.00 4.33 -9.74
CA ASN A 77 -2.70 4.01 -11.13
C ASN A 77 -2.11 5.23 -11.86
N ILE A 78 -0.86 5.08 -12.32
CA ILE A 78 -0.10 6.16 -12.95
C ILE A 78 -0.56 6.48 -14.38
N VAL A 79 -1.10 5.49 -15.10
CA VAL A 79 -1.66 5.68 -16.44
C VAL A 79 -2.93 6.52 -16.35
N TYR A 80 -3.87 6.11 -15.52
CA TYR A 80 -5.13 6.83 -15.33
C TYR A 80 -4.93 8.28 -14.84
N ARG A 81 -3.85 8.53 -14.08
CA ARG A 81 -3.52 9.84 -13.51
C ARG A 81 -2.61 10.68 -14.39
N ASN A 82 -2.22 10.19 -15.58
CA ASN A 82 -1.25 10.82 -16.47
C ASN A 82 0.11 11.11 -15.80
N GLU A 83 0.56 10.22 -14.91
CA GLU A 83 1.80 10.35 -14.16
C GLU A 83 2.95 9.49 -14.74
N VAL A 84 2.75 8.78 -15.87
CA VAL A 84 3.70 7.83 -16.45
C VAL A 84 5.05 8.47 -16.73
N GLU A 85 5.08 9.61 -17.42
CA GLU A 85 6.34 10.26 -17.77
C GLU A 85 7.11 10.77 -16.55
N SER A 86 6.42 11.32 -15.55
CA SER A 86 7.06 11.78 -14.31
C SER A 86 7.65 10.64 -13.51
N VAL A 87 6.99 9.47 -13.51
CA VAL A 87 7.46 8.26 -12.85
C VAL A 87 8.62 7.63 -13.60
N LEU A 88 8.48 7.43 -14.91
CA LEU A 88 9.52 6.82 -15.73
C LEU A 88 10.76 7.69 -15.85
N GLY A 89 10.62 9.02 -15.81
CA GLY A 89 11.75 9.95 -15.79
C GLY A 89 12.73 9.70 -14.64
N LEU A 90 12.23 9.16 -13.50
CA LEU A 90 13.07 8.79 -12.36
C LEU A 90 13.64 7.36 -12.45
N LEU A 91 13.23 6.55 -13.42
CA LEU A 91 13.64 5.15 -13.53
C LEU A 91 14.38 4.83 -14.84
N ARG A 92 14.18 5.63 -15.90
CA ARG A 92 14.82 5.41 -17.20
C ARG A 92 16.34 5.51 -17.09
N SER A 93 16.99 4.37 -16.90
CA SER A 93 18.43 4.19 -16.92
C SER A 93 18.75 2.95 -17.76
N PRO A 94 20.00 2.71 -18.16
CA PRO A 94 20.38 1.47 -18.85
C PRO A 94 20.06 0.20 -18.04
N LYS A 95 19.91 0.32 -16.74
CA LYS A 95 19.57 -0.80 -15.83
C LYS A 95 18.08 -0.90 -15.52
N PHE A 96 17.23 -0.04 -16.09
CA PHE A 96 15.77 -0.16 -15.95
C PHE A 96 15.26 -1.39 -16.72
N ARG A 97 14.60 -2.28 -16.00
CA ARG A 97 14.15 -3.57 -16.53
C ARG A 97 12.78 -3.49 -17.20
N GLY A 98 12.00 -2.46 -16.92
CA GLY A 98 10.66 -2.26 -17.49
C GLY A 98 9.57 -2.13 -16.42
N VAL A 99 8.35 -2.38 -16.84
CA VAL A 99 7.14 -2.24 -16.02
C VAL A 99 6.48 -3.60 -15.85
N LEU A 100 6.22 -3.97 -14.60
CA LEU A 100 5.33 -5.05 -14.24
C LEU A 100 3.95 -4.45 -13.97
N ASN A 101 3.00 -4.66 -14.88
CA ASN A 101 1.62 -4.25 -14.71
C ASN A 101 0.90 -5.32 -13.89
N LEU A 102 0.51 -4.98 -12.66
CA LEU A 102 0.01 -5.92 -11.67
C LEU A 102 -1.50 -5.78 -11.50
N ARG A 103 -2.20 -6.92 -11.50
CA ARG A 103 -3.61 -7.05 -11.14
C ARG A 103 -3.74 -7.96 -9.92
N THR A 104 -4.52 -7.56 -8.90
CA THR A 104 -4.69 -8.32 -7.66
C THR A 104 -6.14 -8.47 -7.22
N ALA A 105 -7.08 -7.99 -8.02
CA ALA A 105 -8.51 -8.16 -7.76
C ALA A 105 -9.29 -8.35 -9.06
N PRO A 106 -10.38 -9.14 -9.07
CA PRO A 106 -11.16 -9.45 -10.28
C PRO A 106 -11.72 -8.21 -11.00
N GLY A 107 -12.04 -7.15 -10.25
CA GLY A 107 -12.57 -5.89 -10.80
C GLY A 107 -11.55 -4.96 -11.46
N GLU A 108 -10.26 -5.32 -11.44
CA GLU A 108 -9.21 -4.53 -12.07
C GLU A 108 -9.01 -4.93 -13.52
N THR A 109 -8.61 -3.95 -14.34
CA THR A 109 -8.27 -4.18 -15.75
C THR A 109 -6.86 -3.70 -16.01
N PHE A 110 -6.09 -4.45 -16.78
CA PHE A 110 -4.73 -4.04 -17.15
C PHE A 110 -4.73 -2.76 -18.00
N SER A 111 -3.79 -1.87 -17.70
CA SER A 111 -3.42 -0.81 -18.65
C SER A 111 -2.70 -1.44 -19.84
N ARG A 112 -2.84 -0.87 -21.03
CA ARG A 112 -2.20 -1.40 -22.24
C ARG A 112 -0.69 -1.10 -22.22
N ALA A 113 0.10 -1.94 -22.88
CA ALA A 113 1.56 -1.78 -22.90
C ALA A 113 2.01 -0.43 -23.48
N GLU A 114 1.28 0.08 -24.49
CA GLU A 114 1.57 1.36 -25.14
C GLU A 114 1.40 2.56 -24.19
N GLU A 115 0.55 2.42 -23.16
CA GLU A 115 0.27 3.48 -22.19
C GLU A 115 1.44 3.73 -21.22
N PHE A 116 2.48 2.88 -21.25
CA PHE A 116 3.68 3.04 -20.45
C PHE A 116 4.82 3.79 -21.17
N GLY A 117 4.50 4.72 -22.06
CA GLY A 117 5.48 5.66 -22.65
C GLY A 117 6.65 4.98 -23.35
N GLY A 118 6.41 3.87 -24.04
CA GLY A 118 7.42 3.10 -24.77
C GLY A 118 8.36 2.24 -23.89
N ALA A 119 8.12 2.17 -22.57
CA ALA A 119 8.80 1.22 -21.72
C ALA A 119 8.32 -0.21 -22.01
N LYS A 120 9.19 -1.21 -21.86
CA LYS A 120 8.79 -2.62 -21.91
C LYS A 120 7.80 -2.86 -20.76
N ALA A 121 6.63 -3.40 -21.05
CA ALA A 121 5.62 -3.70 -20.07
C ALA A 121 5.18 -5.16 -20.14
N GLY A 122 5.20 -5.83 -19.00
CA GLY A 122 4.68 -7.18 -18.85
C GLY A 122 3.52 -7.21 -17.85
N PHE A 123 2.77 -8.31 -17.83
CA PHE A 123 1.51 -8.44 -17.10
C PHE A 123 1.61 -9.57 -16.09
N LEU A 124 1.24 -9.31 -14.83
CA LEU A 124 1.13 -10.32 -13.80
C LEU A 124 -0.28 -10.29 -13.20
N ASP A 125 -1.04 -11.33 -13.45
CA ASP A 125 -2.38 -11.49 -12.90
C ASP A 125 -2.34 -12.34 -11.63
N LEU A 126 -2.67 -11.72 -10.51
CA LEU A 126 -2.83 -12.35 -9.20
C LEU A 126 -4.25 -12.18 -8.66
N ALA A 127 -5.24 -11.91 -9.50
CA ALA A 127 -6.59 -11.63 -9.06
C ALA A 127 -7.24 -12.82 -8.33
N ASP A 128 -6.98 -14.04 -8.78
CA ASP A 128 -7.44 -15.30 -8.20
C ASP A 128 -6.49 -15.87 -7.12
N TYR A 129 -5.26 -15.34 -7.03
CA TYR A 129 -4.21 -15.86 -6.16
C TYR A 129 -4.50 -15.70 -4.67
N PHE A 130 -5.36 -14.76 -4.33
CA PHE A 130 -5.69 -14.39 -2.96
C PHE A 130 -7.12 -14.71 -2.54
N ASP A 131 -7.92 -15.38 -3.40
CA ASP A 131 -9.37 -15.58 -3.17
C ASP A 131 -9.66 -16.34 -1.87
N ASP A 132 -8.90 -17.39 -1.55
CA ASP A 132 -9.07 -18.19 -0.34
C ASP A 132 -8.17 -17.75 0.83
N PHE A 133 -7.44 -16.66 0.66
CA PHE A 133 -6.42 -16.25 1.64
C PHE A 133 -6.62 -14.83 2.17
N TYR A 134 -6.93 -13.85 1.31
CA TYR A 134 -7.07 -12.47 1.72
C TYR A 134 -8.52 -12.15 2.14
N PRO A 135 -8.75 -11.27 3.15
CA PRO A 135 -10.11 -10.91 3.59
C PRO A 135 -10.99 -10.41 2.44
N ALA A 136 -12.13 -11.06 2.20
CA ALA A 136 -13.00 -10.85 1.02
C ALA A 136 -13.55 -9.41 0.86
N SER A 137 -13.61 -8.63 1.95
CA SER A 137 -14.06 -7.23 1.92
C SER A 137 -12.96 -6.23 1.53
N HIS A 138 -11.73 -6.70 1.33
CA HIS A 138 -10.57 -5.87 1.06
C HIS A 138 -9.80 -6.39 -0.15
N VAL A 139 -8.85 -5.60 -0.64
CA VAL A 139 -7.95 -5.98 -1.73
C VAL A 139 -6.50 -5.86 -1.27
N PRO A 140 -5.60 -6.80 -1.64
CA PRO A 140 -4.20 -6.72 -1.23
C PRO A 140 -3.50 -5.49 -1.82
N THR A 141 -2.57 -4.92 -1.06
CA THR A 141 -1.67 -3.89 -1.62
C THR A 141 -0.75 -4.51 -2.66
N SER A 142 -0.30 -3.72 -3.64
CA SER A 142 0.64 -4.19 -4.67
C SER A 142 1.93 -4.76 -4.07
N GLY A 143 2.44 -4.11 -3.03
CA GLY A 143 3.66 -4.55 -2.36
C GLY A 143 3.48 -5.85 -1.59
N PHE A 144 2.37 -6.01 -0.89
CA PHE A 144 2.03 -7.25 -0.19
C PHE A 144 1.82 -8.40 -1.17
N ALA A 145 1.00 -8.19 -2.21
CA ALA A 145 0.71 -9.21 -3.20
C ALA A 145 1.98 -9.74 -3.88
N LEU A 146 2.85 -8.83 -4.31
CA LEU A 146 4.11 -9.24 -4.92
C LEU A 146 5.05 -9.92 -3.92
N ALA A 147 5.10 -9.46 -2.66
CA ALA A 147 5.96 -10.07 -1.64
C ALA A 147 5.57 -11.51 -1.33
N VAL A 148 4.27 -11.79 -1.16
CA VAL A 148 3.76 -13.15 -0.92
C VAL A 148 4.03 -14.02 -2.13
N TRP A 149 3.68 -13.56 -3.33
CA TRP A 149 3.89 -14.32 -4.56
C TRP A 149 5.37 -14.67 -4.79
N LEU A 150 6.29 -13.71 -4.59
CA LEU A 150 7.74 -13.95 -4.68
C LEU A 150 8.23 -14.95 -3.64
N ALA A 151 7.78 -14.85 -2.39
CA ALA A 151 8.15 -15.75 -1.31
C ALA A 151 7.73 -17.22 -1.57
N GLU A 152 6.70 -17.42 -2.38
CA GLU A 152 6.16 -18.74 -2.72
C GLU A 152 6.71 -19.28 -4.04
N ASN A 153 6.97 -18.40 -5.03
CA ASN A 153 7.32 -18.82 -6.39
C ASN A 153 8.79 -18.58 -6.77
N CYS A 154 9.56 -17.83 -5.95
CA CYS A 154 10.96 -17.53 -6.23
C CYS A 154 11.87 -17.93 -5.04
N PRO A 155 11.94 -19.21 -4.68
CA PRO A 155 12.64 -19.67 -3.47
C PRO A 155 14.16 -19.46 -3.50
N THR A 156 14.74 -19.25 -4.68
CA THR A 156 16.18 -18.98 -4.87
C THR A 156 16.54 -17.50 -4.65
N SER A 157 15.56 -16.61 -4.64
CA SER A 157 15.76 -15.17 -4.50
C SER A 157 15.48 -14.73 -3.06
N ARG A 158 16.35 -13.87 -2.51
CA ARG A 158 16.11 -13.24 -1.22
C ARG A 158 15.24 -12.00 -1.38
N VAL A 159 14.01 -12.07 -0.90
CA VAL A 159 13.05 -10.97 -0.96
C VAL A 159 13.21 -10.06 0.26
N VAL A 160 13.47 -8.79 0.04
CA VAL A 160 13.65 -7.77 1.07
C VAL A 160 12.51 -6.75 0.98
N LEU A 161 11.81 -6.50 2.09
CA LEU A 161 10.79 -5.45 2.21
C LEU A 161 11.39 -4.22 2.89
N ALA A 162 11.55 -3.13 2.16
CA ALA A 162 12.06 -1.86 2.69
C ALA A 162 10.91 -0.85 2.89
N GLY A 163 10.72 -0.41 4.13
CA GLY A 163 9.73 0.61 4.47
C GLY A 163 8.27 0.16 4.56
N PHE A 164 7.99 -1.14 4.61
CA PHE A 164 6.63 -1.70 4.75
C PHE A 164 6.15 -1.65 6.21
N THR A 165 5.95 -0.45 6.74
CA THR A 165 5.64 -0.23 8.17
C THR A 165 4.15 -0.22 8.48
N ALA A 166 3.27 -0.03 7.49
CA ALA A 166 1.83 0.22 7.64
C ALA A 166 1.52 1.37 8.63
N GLN A 167 2.38 2.37 8.70
CA GLN A 167 2.19 3.54 9.56
C GLN A 167 1.71 4.74 8.75
N ARG A 168 0.80 5.49 9.34
CA ARG A 168 0.40 6.80 8.80
C ARG A 168 1.49 7.83 9.07
N SER A 169 1.78 8.68 8.10
CA SER A 169 2.57 9.88 8.29
C SER A 169 1.83 11.10 7.74
N VAL A 170 2.44 12.26 7.84
CA VAL A 170 1.88 13.49 7.27
C VAL A 170 1.69 13.37 5.75
N GLN A 171 2.57 12.65 5.07
CA GLN A 171 2.55 12.47 3.61
C GLN A 171 1.82 11.20 3.16
N TRP A 172 1.59 10.23 4.07
CA TRP A 172 1.08 8.90 3.74
C TRP A 172 -0.23 8.59 4.43
N LYS A 173 -1.26 8.39 3.62
CA LYS A 173 -2.58 7.90 4.07
C LYS A 173 -2.63 6.38 3.93
N LEU A 174 -3.16 5.71 4.94
CA LEU A 174 -3.57 4.32 4.82
C LEU A 174 -4.98 4.31 4.20
N PHE A 175 -5.13 3.62 3.09
CA PHE A 175 -6.42 3.44 2.44
C PHE A 175 -7.19 2.33 3.15
N HIS A 176 -8.49 2.51 3.32
CA HIS A 176 -9.37 1.55 3.99
C HIS A 176 -9.70 0.33 3.12
N ASP A 177 -9.40 0.39 1.82
CA ASP A 177 -9.61 -0.72 0.89
C ASP A 177 -8.66 -1.91 1.15
N HIS A 178 -7.63 -1.72 2.00
CA HIS A 178 -6.64 -2.72 2.35
C HIS A 178 -6.74 -3.12 3.82
N ASP A 179 -6.58 -4.40 4.13
CA ASP A 179 -6.44 -4.87 5.51
C ASP A 179 -4.97 -4.81 5.96
N TRP A 180 -4.58 -3.63 6.46
CA TRP A 180 -3.21 -3.38 6.92
C TRP A 180 -2.77 -4.28 8.08
N THR A 181 -3.70 -4.71 8.93
CA THR A 181 -3.43 -5.61 10.05
C THR A 181 -3.10 -7.00 9.54
N PHE A 182 -3.93 -7.53 8.66
CA PHE A 182 -3.70 -8.81 8.02
C PHE A 182 -2.35 -8.83 7.28
N GLU A 183 -2.08 -7.83 6.44
CA GLU A 183 -0.82 -7.73 5.70
C GLU A 183 0.40 -7.71 6.62
N GLN A 184 0.35 -6.97 7.74
CA GLN A 184 1.46 -6.94 8.71
C GLN A 184 1.66 -8.28 9.42
N ILE A 185 0.58 -9.00 9.75
CA ILE A 185 0.66 -10.34 10.35
C ILE A 185 1.37 -11.29 9.39
N VAL A 186 0.92 -11.37 8.14
CA VAL A 186 1.49 -12.27 7.14
C VAL A 186 2.97 -11.93 6.86
N GLN A 187 3.32 -10.65 6.68
CA GLN A 187 4.71 -10.24 6.48
C GLN A 187 5.61 -10.65 7.65
N ARG A 188 5.13 -10.55 8.89
CA ARG A 188 5.89 -10.98 10.06
C ARG A 188 6.03 -12.51 10.13
N LEU A 189 5.02 -13.26 9.73
CA LEU A 189 5.11 -14.72 9.64
C LEU A 189 6.11 -15.15 8.56
N LEU A 190 6.08 -14.52 7.38
CA LEU A 190 7.08 -14.77 6.32
C LEU A 190 8.51 -14.42 6.78
N GLN A 191 8.67 -13.33 7.51
CA GLN A 191 9.97 -12.97 8.09
C GLN A 191 10.46 -14.01 9.11
N ARG A 192 9.58 -14.46 10.01
CA ARG A 192 9.94 -15.50 11.01
C ARG A 192 10.28 -16.85 10.38
N SER A 193 9.66 -17.17 9.25
CA SER A 193 9.98 -18.38 8.47
C SER A 193 11.16 -18.19 7.49
N ASN A 194 11.89 -17.07 7.59
CA ASN A 194 13.03 -16.72 6.74
C ASN A 194 12.71 -16.68 5.23
N LYS A 195 11.45 -16.50 4.86
CA LYS A 195 11.03 -16.36 3.44
C LYS A 195 11.23 -14.94 2.93
N ILE A 196 11.20 -13.96 3.82
CA ILE A 196 11.49 -12.55 3.49
C ILE A 196 12.36 -11.91 4.58
N GLU A 197 13.08 -10.85 4.20
CA GLU A 197 13.75 -9.92 5.12
C GLU A 197 12.95 -8.62 5.19
N ARG A 198 12.89 -7.96 6.36
CA ARG A 198 12.24 -6.64 6.50
C ARG A 198 13.25 -5.61 7.01
N ILE A 199 13.18 -4.41 6.42
CA ILE A 199 14.01 -3.25 6.78
C ILE A 199 13.12 -2.05 7.04
N GLY A 200 13.39 -1.32 8.10
CA GLY A 200 12.59 -0.17 8.50
C GLY A 200 11.33 -0.62 9.24
N GLY A 201 11.38 -0.54 10.52
CA GLY A 201 10.41 -0.94 11.53
C GLY A 201 11.12 -1.16 12.84
N SER A 202 10.44 -1.18 13.97
CA SER A 202 11.07 -1.60 15.22
C SER A 202 11.36 -3.10 15.15
N ASP A 203 12.62 -3.46 14.91
CA ASP A 203 13.05 -4.86 14.78
C ASP A 203 12.95 -5.67 16.09
N THR A 204 12.88 -5.01 17.21
CA THR A 204 12.60 -5.65 18.50
C THR A 204 11.17 -5.42 18.89
N SER A 205 10.33 -6.43 18.73
CA SER A 205 9.03 -6.38 19.38
C SER A 205 9.29 -6.31 20.89
N GLY A 206 8.60 -5.40 21.59
CA GLY A 206 8.69 -5.33 23.06
C GLY A 206 8.43 -6.70 23.71
N LEU A 207 7.66 -7.56 23.04
CA LEU A 207 7.38 -8.93 23.46
C LEU A 207 8.62 -9.83 23.43
N GLU A 208 9.51 -9.70 22.44
CA GLU A 208 10.77 -10.44 22.41
C GLU A 208 11.72 -10.00 23.53
N ALA A 209 11.74 -8.72 23.84
CA ALA A 209 12.50 -8.21 24.98
C ALA A 209 11.95 -8.74 26.32
N ILE A 210 10.61 -8.83 26.45
CA ILE A 210 9.94 -9.43 27.60
C ILE A 210 10.28 -10.93 27.69
N ALA A 211 10.16 -11.68 26.59
CA ALA A 211 10.49 -13.11 26.56
C ALA A 211 11.93 -13.39 26.98
N ARG A 212 12.90 -12.57 26.53
CA ARG A 212 14.28 -12.70 26.97
C ARG A 212 14.47 -12.38 28.45
N ARG A 213 13.70 -11.47 29.02
CA ARG A 213 13.79 -11.05 30.42
C ARG A 213 13.13 -12.06 31.38
N PHE A 214 12.07 -12.72 30.88
CA PHE A 214 11.26 -13.68 31.63
C PHE A 214 11.25 -15.05 30.93
N PRO A 215 12.36 -15.80 30.96
CA PRO A 215 12.51 -17.04 30.20
C PRO A 215 11.56 -18.16 30.63
N ASP A 216 11.02 -18.07 31.85
CA ASP A 216 10.06 -19.06 32.40
C ASP A 216 8.64 -18.83 31.87
N THR A 217 8.39 -17.72 31.15
CA THR A 217 7.07 -17.43 30.52
C THR A 217 7.01 -18.08 29.15
N THR A 218 5.97 -18.88 28.91
CA THR A 218 5.79 -19.50 27.60
C THR A 218 5.36 -18.47 26.55
N PRO A 219 5.67 -18.68 25.26
CA PRO A 219 5.25 -17.79 24.18
C PRO A 219 3.70 -17.65 24.13
N GLU A 220 2.96 -18.69 24.49
CA GLU A 220 1.51 -18.73 24.54
C GLU A 220 0.96 -17.81 25.63
N GLU A 221 1.52 -17.91 26.86
CA GLU A 221 1.15 -17.03 27.98
C GLU A 221 1.48 -15.58 27.68
N LEU A 222 2.65 -15.29 27.11
CA LEU A 222 3.04 -13.96 26.73
C LEU A 222 2.08 -13.38 25.66
N SER A 223 1.72 -14.19 24.67
CA SER A 223 0.79 -13.79 23.62
C SER A 223 -0.63 -13.55 24.16
N LEU A 224 -1.09 -14.39 25.11
CA LEU A 224 -2.38 -14.23 25.76
C LEU A 224 -2.45 -12.92 26.56
N VAL A 225 -1.46 -12.69 27.44
CA VAL A 225 -1.39 -11.46 28.24
C VAL A 225 -1.27 -10.22 27.38
N ALA A 226 -0.43 -10.25 26.34
CA ALA A 226 -0.29 -9.14 25.41
C ALA A 226 -1.61 -8.86 24.67
N SER A 227 -2.32 -9.91 24.26
CA SER A 227 -3.63 -9.76 23.58
C SER A 227 -4.69 -9.19 24.52
N GLN A 228 -4.71 -9.60 25.79
CA GLN A 228 -5.60 -9.03 26.81
C GLN A 228 -5.36 -7.54 27.02
N VAL A 229 -4.10 -7.15 27.23
CA VAL A 229 -3.71 -5.75 27.41
C VAL A 229 -4.06 -4.89 26.17
N LEU A 230 -3.84 -5.43 24.98
CA LEU A 230 -4.21 -4.75 23.73
C LEU A 230 -5.72 -4.59 23.60
N ALA A 231 -6.51 -5.63 23.96
CA ALA A 231 -7.96 -5.56 23.94
C ALA A 231 -8.49 -4.50 24.92
N GLU A 232 -7.99 -4.46 26.16
CA GLU A 232 -8.34 -3.45 27.15
C GLU A 232 -8.02 -2.03 26.68
N ARG A 233 -6.85 -1.83 26.04
CA ARG A 233 -6.46 -0.52 25.49
C ARG A 233 -7.33 -0.11 24.30
N LEU A 234 -7.72 -1.05 23.45
CA LEU A 234 -8.63 -0.78 22.33
C LEU A 234 -10.02 -0.40 22.84
N GLU A 235 -10.53 -1.08 23.85
CA GLU A 235 -11.80 -0.73 24.49
C GLU A 235 -11.76 0.69 25.08
N GLY A 236 -10.69 1.03 25.82
CA GLY A 236 -10.47 2.40 26.31
C GLY A 236 -10.41 3.43 25.20
N SER A 237 -9.80 3.11 24.07
CA SER A 237 -9.74 3.98 22.90
C SER A 237 -11.11 4.16 22.23
N ASN A 238 -11.90 3.09 22.12
CA ASN A 238 -13.27 3.14 21.60
C ASN A 238 -14.17 4.05 22.46
N ILE A 239 -14.09 3.93 23.80
CA ILE A 239 -14.81 4.81 24.71
C ILE A 239 -14.42 6.28 24.52
N ALA A 240 -13.13 6.57 24.32
CA ALA A 240 -12.64 7.92 24.06
C ALA A 240 -13.15 8.45 22.70
N ILE A 241 -13.18 7.61 21.67
CA ILE A 241 -13.73 7.93 20.35
C ILE A 241 -15.23 8.22 20.44
N ASP A 242 -16.00 7.40 21.17
CA ASP A 242 -17.44 7.59 21.36
C ASP A 242 -17.74 8.90 22.09
N ARG A 243 -16.92 9.25 23.08
CA ARG A 243 -17.00 10.57 23.74
C ARG A 243 -16.73 11.74 22.77
N LEU A 244 -15.73 11.61 21.90
CA LEU A 244 -15.45 12.60 20.86
C LEU A 244 -16.61 12.73 19.87
N PHE A 245 -17.17 11.61 19.42
CA PHE A 245 -18.36 11.62 18.56
C PHE A 245 -19.58 12.24 19.23
N SER A 246 -19.77 12.01 20.53
CA SER A 246 -20.87 12.66 21.26
C SER A 246 -20.71 14.19 21.32
N LEU A 247 -19.49 14.67 21.54
CA LEU A 247 -19.17 16.10 21.55
C LEU A 247 -19.35 16.75 20.17
N THR A 248 -18.90 16.08 19.10
CA THR A 248 -19.05 16.58 17.72
C THR A 248 -20.50 16.59 17.25
N ARG A 249 -21.33 15.62 17.68
CA ARG A 249 -22.78 15.65 17.46
C ARG A 249 -23.47 16.85 18.14
N LEU A 250 -23.02 17.21 19.34
CA LEU A 250 -23.51 18.40 20.02
C LEU A 250 -23.15 19.69 19.26
N GLN A 251 -21.90 19.80 18.82
CA GLN A 251 -21.44 20.91 17.98
C GLN A 251 -22.23 21.02 16.67
N GLY A 252 -22.48 19.90 15.97
CA GLY A 252 -23.30 19.86 14.76
C GLY A 252 -24.75 20.32 14.99
N ARG A 253 -25.34 20.02 16.15
CA ARG A 253 -26.68 20.52 16.54
C ARG A 253 -26.67 22.03 16.83
N VAL A 254 -25.66 22.52 17.52
CA VAL A 254 -25.48 23.96 17.80
C VAL A 254 -25.23 24.73 16.50
N ASP A 255 -24.39 24.22 15.60
CA ASP A 255 -24.15 24.82 14.28
C ASP A 255 -25.42 24.82 13.42
N GLY A 256 -26.21 23.74 13.48
CA GLY A 256 -27.52 23.65 12.81
C GLY A 256 -28.50 24.70 13.34
N LEU A 257 -28.57 24.90 14.66
CA LEU A 257 -29.37 25.92 15.29
C LEU A 257 -28.88 27.35 14.92
N LEU A 258 -27.60 27.61 14.97
CA LEU A 258 -27.02 28.89 14.55
C LEU A 258 -27.26 29.20 13.07
N ARG A 259 -27.20 28.16 12.19
CA ARG A 259 -27.55 28.34 10.77
C ARG A 259 -29.03 28.58 10.54
N SER A 260 -29.91 28.01 11.36
CA SER A 260 -31.35 28.24 11.28
C SER A 260 -31.75 29.65 11.72
N LEU A 261 -30.94 30.24 12.63
CA LEU A 261 -31.14 31.62 13.13
C LEU A 261 -30.56 32.68 12.18
N LYS A 262 -29.75 32.31 11.18
CA LYS A 262 -29.25 33.27 10.18
C LYS A 262 -30.42 33.77 9.30
N PRO A 263 -30.59 35.10 9.13
CA PRO A 263 -31.63 35.63 8.25
C PRO A 263 -31.41 35.15 6.82
N LYS A 264 -32.47 34.61 6.21
CA LYS A 264 -32.45 34.12 4.82
C LYS A 264 -31.96 35.23 3.89
N THR A 265 -30.96 34.92 3.07
CA THR A 265 -30.46 35.88 2.08
C THR A 265 -31.54 36.21 1.04
N ARG A 266 -31.42 37.39 0.39
CA ARG A 266 -32.36 37.84 -0.65
C ARG A 266 -32.61 36.80 -1.75
N LYS A 267 -31.57 36.04 -2.12
CA LYS A 267 -31.61 34.94 -3.09
C LYS A 267 -32.46 33.75 -2.62
N GLN A 268 -32.35 33.40 -1.32
CA GLN A 268 -33.16 32.31 -0.73
C GLN A 268 -34.65 32.72 -0.54
N LYS A 269 -34.92 33.98 -0.29
CA LYS A 269 -36.29 34.51 -0.21
C LYS A 269 -36.95 34.50 -1.58
N LEU A 270 -36.24 34.83 -2.65
CA LEU A 270 -36.71 34.77 -4.01
C LEU A 270 -37.00 33.34 -4.50
N ALA A 271 -36.10 32.40 -4.19
CA ALA A 271 -36.28 30.98 -4.55
C ALA A 271 -37.43 30.31 -3.76
N ALA A 272 -37.71 30.76 -2.52
CA ALA A 272 -38.87 30.29 -1.76
C ALA A 272 -40.19 30.83 -2.33
N LYS A 273 -40.20 32.06 -2.87
CA LYS A 273 -41.36 32.69 -3.45
C LYS A 273 -41.76 32.05 -4.81
N SER A 274 -40.75 31.69 -5.65
CA SER A 274 -41.02 30.99 -6.91
C SER A 274 -41.61 29.59 -6.70
N ARG A 275 -41.22 28.87 -5.64
CA ARG A 275 -41.79 27.54 -5.32
C ARG A 275 -43.23 27.60 -4.82
N THR A 276 -43.62 28.68 -4.17
CA THR A 276 -45.03 28.86 -3.70
C THR A 276 -45.97 29.27 -4.84
N ASP A 277 -45.45 29.95 -5.84
CA ASP A 277 -46.23 30.37 -6.99
C ASP A 277 -46.49 29.21 -7.99
N THR A 278 -45.54 28.25 -8.08
CA THR A 278 -45.72 27.03 -8.92
C THR A 278 -46.63 25.98 -8.28
N ALA A 279 -46.87 26.05 -6.98
CA ALA A 279 -47.77 25.11 -6.28
C ALA A 279 -49.24 25.60 -6.21
N LYS A 280 -49.52 26.76 -6.77
CA LYS A 280 -50.87 27.36 -6.84
C LYS A 280 -51.46 27.43 -8.25
N GLN A 281 -50.80 26.87 -9.24
CA GLN A 281 -51.31 26.56 -10.58
C GLN A 281 -51.56 25.04 -10.69
#